data_6a0336c1bee38899cf46fb4178e6f1c3
#
_entry.id   6a0336c1bee38899cf46fb4178e6f1c3
#
_cell.length_a   1.000
_cell.length_b   1.000
_cell.length_c   1.000
_cell.angle_alpha   90.00
_cell.angle_beta   90.00
_cell.angle_gamma   90.00
#
_symmetry.space_group_name_H-M   'P 1'
#
loop_
_entity.id
_entity.type
_entity.pdbx_description
1 polymer ?
#
loop_
_entity_poly.entity_id
_entity_poly.type
_entity_poly.pdbx_seq_one_letter_code
_entity_poly.pdbx_strand_id
1 'polypeptide(L)'
;MQIKLANPRGFCAGVDRAIEIVNRALEVFGPPIYVRHEVVHNKFVVEDLRNRGAVFVEEIDQVPDDVIVIFSAHGVSQAVRQQAEDRGLKVFDATCPLVTKVHMEVTRYSRDGRECILIGHAGHPEVEGTMGQYDASNGGAIYLVEDEDDVARLSVRDPQRLAFVTQTTLSMDDTAKVIDALRARFPAIDGPRKDDICYATQNRQDAVKQLAAECDAVLVVGSPNSSNSNRLRELSERMGTPAFLIDGASEIQAAWLEGVSKIGVTAGASAPDVLVRQVIEHLHAQGATGAEELAGKEENIVFSVPKELRIVDLS
;
A
#
# COMPACT_ATOMS: atom_id res chain seq x y z
N MET A 1 -13.16 25.51 15.93
CA MET A 1 -12.95 24.47 14.92
C MET A 1 -13.15 23.10 15.58
N GLN A 2 -13.98 22.23 15.03
CA GLN A 2 -14.25 20.88 15.53
C GLN A 2 -13.44 19.84 14.75
N ILE A 3 -12.85 18.86 15.43
CA ILE A 3 -12.11 17.77 14.78
C ILE A 3 -13.04 16.58 14.54
N LYS A 4 -13.03 16.04 13.32
CA LYS A 4 -13.69 14.79 12.93
C LYS A 4 -12.64 13.78 12.51
N LEU A 5 -12.75 12.54 12.95
CA LEU A 5 -11.79 11.47 12.65
C LEU A 5 -12.42 10.42 11.75
N ALA A 6 -11.76 10.07 10.66
CA ALA A 6 -12.16 8.94 9.82
C ALA A 6 -12.05 7.62 10.59
N ASN A 7 -12.94 6.68 10.32
CA ASN A 7 -12.85 5.32 10.84
C ASN A 7 -13.21 4.31 9.72
N PRO A 8 -12.30 3.35 9.36
CA PRO A 8 -10.94 3.19 9.90
C PRO A 8 -9.94 4.23 9.34
N ARG A 9 -8.80 4.34 10.00
CA ARG A 9 -7.63 5.12 9.59
C ARG A 9 -6.35 4.45 10.10
N GLY A 10 -5.19 4.86 9.54
CA GLY A 10 -3.88 4.39 10.00
C GLY A 10 -3.60 2.92 9.64
N PHE A 11 -2.72 2.26 10.38
CA PHE A 11 -2.18 0.95 10.05
C PHE A 11 -3.22 -0.10 9.68
N CYS A 12 -2.89 -0.92 8.68
CA CYS A 12 -3.63 -2.12 8.30
C CYS A 12 -2.84 -3.38 8.68
N ALA A 13 -3.51 -4.53 8.72
CA ALA A 13 -2.88 -5.80 9.10
C ALA A 13 -1.64 -6.16 8.27
N GLY A 14 -1.59 -5.78 6.99
CA GLY A 14 -0.42 -6.01 6.13
C GLY A 14 0.79 -5.19 6.54
N VAL A 15 0.56 -3.92 6.88
CA VAL A 15 1.57 -2.98 7.38
C VAL A 15 2.06 -3.40 8.77
N ASP A 16 1.14 -3.67 9.70
CA ASP A 16 1.50 -4.16 11.05
C ASP A 16 2.40 -5.38 10.97
N ARG A 17 2.01 -6.38 10.16
CA ARG A 17 2.82 -7.58 9.96
C ARG A 17 4.21 -7.28 9.41
N ALA A 18 4.32 -6.41 8.41
CA ALA A 18 5.59 -6.11 7.77
C ALA A 18 6.56 -5.40 8.74
N ILE A 19 6.07 -4.43 9.49
CA ILE A 19 6.84 -3.74 10.53
C ILE A 19 7.24 -4.71 11.64
N GLU A 20 6.33 -5.57 12.08
CA GLU A 20 6.62 -6.56 13.13
C GLU A 20 7.68 -7.57 12.69
N ILE A 21 7.73 -7.97 11.42
CA ILE A 21 8.79 -8.83 10.88
C ILE A 21 10.17 -8.17 11.04
N VAL A 22 10.31 -6.87 10.71
CA VAL A 22 11.57 -6.15 10.86
C VAL A 22 11.92 -6.01 12.34
N ASN A 23 10.96 -5.64 13.19
CA ASN A 23 11.15 -5.52 14.64
C ASN A 23 11.66 -6.83 15.24
N ARG A 24 11.00 -7.95 14.94
CA ARG A 24 11.39 -9.27 15.44
C ARG A 24 12.75 -9.72 14.90
N ALA A 25 13.05 -9.43 13.64
CA ALA A 25 14.37 -9.74 13.10
C ALA A 25 15.49 -8.97 13.85
N LEU A 26 15.28 -7.68 14.14
CA LEU A 26 16.21 -6.88 14.94
C LEU A 26 16.36 -7.42 16.37
N GLU A 27 15.27 -7.87 17.01
CA GLU A 27 15.29 -8.44 18.36
C GLU A 27 16.00 -9.81 18.40
N VAL A 28 15.71 -10.69 17.45
CA VAL A 28 16.19 -12.09 17.45
C VAL A 28 17.63 -12.20 16.97
N PHE A 29 17.98 -11.45 15.92
CA PHE A 29 19.28 -11.60 15.25
C PHE A 29 20.22 -10.42 15.50
N GLY A 30 19.71 -9.29 16.01
CA GLY A 30 20.47 -8.06 16.15
C GLY A 30 20.72 -7.32 14.85
N PRO A 31 21.14 -6.03 14.91
CA PRO A 31 21.48 -5.26 13.74
C PRO A 31 22.84 -5.70 13.15
N PRO A 32 23.12 -5.48 11.85
CA PRO A 32 22.20 -4.88 10.88
C PRO A 32 21.20 -5.90 10.28
N ILE A 33 19.96 -5.45 10.01
CA ILE A 33 18.98 -6.18 9.22
C ILE A 33 18.75 -5.40 7.93
N TYR A 34 18.95 -6.04 6.79
CA TYR A 34 18.77 -5.40 5.49
C TYR A 34 17.31 -5.52 5.03
N VAL A 35 16.76 -4.45 4.48
CA VAL A 35 15.39 -4.39 3.97
C VAL A 35 15.42 -3.87 2.54
N ARG A 36 14.92 -4.67 1.59
CA ARG A 36 14.84 -4.24 0.20
C ARG A 36 13.62 -3.35 0.00
N HIS A 37 13.86 -2.12 -0.45
CA HIS A 37 12.94 -0.98 -0.45
C HIS A 37 12.49 -0.57 0.96
N GLU A 38 11.76 0.51 1.07
CA GLU A 38 11.06 0.85 2.31
C GLU A 38 10.10 -0.28 2.68
N VAL A 39 10.13 -0.73 3.93
CA VAL A 39 9.25 -1.83 4.39
C VAL A 39 7.78 -1.50 4.14
N VAL A 40 7.42 -0.25 4.34
CA VAL A 40 6.15 0.41 4.01
C VAL A 40 6.44 1.87 3.65
N HIS A 41 5.59 2.49 2.85
CA HIS A 41 5.76 3.91 2.46
C HIS A 41 5.32 4.85 3.59
N ASN A 42 6.19 5.04 4.58
CA ASN A 42 6.02 6.02 5.65
C ASN A 42 7.39 6.43 6.20
N LYS A 43 7.72 7.70 6.06
CA LYS A 43 9.00 8.27 6.46
C LYS A 43 9.32 8.04 7.95
N PHE A 44 8.34 8.27 8.84
CA PHE A 44 8.52 8.09 10.28
C PHE A 44 8.86 6.64 10.62
N VAL A 45 8.15 5.67 10.03
CA VAL A 45 8.41 4.24 10.25
C VAL A 45 9.80 3.84 9.75
N VAL A 46 10.17 4.28 8.55
CA VAL A 46 11.48 3.99 7.95
C VAL A 46 12.61 4.58 8.80
N GLU A 47 12.46 5.81 9.27
CA GLU A 47 13.47 6.46 10.14
C GLU A 47 13.58 5.77 11.51
N ASP A 48 12.47 5.38 12.13
CA ASP A 48 12.48 4.63 13.39
C ASP A 48 13.24 3.30 13.24
N LEU A 49 12.91 2.51 12.23
CA LEU A 49 13.57 1.24 11.97
C LEU A 49 15.05 1.42 11.63
N ARG A 50 15.42 2.46 10.87
CA ARG A 50 16.82 2.80 10.54
C ARG A 50 17.60 3.13 11.81
N ASN A 51 17.04 3.93 12.72
CA ASN A 51 17.65 4.27 13.99
C ASN A 51 17.88 3.05 14.90
N ARG A 52 17.12 2.00 14.70
CA ARG A 52 17.23 0.73 15.43
C ARG A 52 18.12 -0.30 14.72
N GLY A 53 18.70 0.05 13.57
CA GLY A 53 19.69 -0.76 12.86
C GLY A 53 19.19 -1.50 11.63
N ALA A 54 18.01 -1.17 11.11
CA ALA A 54 17.61 -1.61 9.78
C ALA A 54 18.36 -0.80 8.70
N VAL A 55 18.83 -1.49 7.66
CA VAL A 55 19.52 -0.89 6.52
C VAL A 55 18.65 -1.08 5.28
N PHE A 56 18.15 0.03 4.76
CA PHE A 56 17.31 0.00 3.55
C PHE A 56 18.17 0.07 2.31
N VAL A 57 17.95 -0.84 1.37
CA VAL A 57 18.65 -0.96 0.09
C VAL A 57 17.64 -1.04 -1.04
N GLU A 58 18.04 -0.59 -2.23
CA GLU A 58 17.18 -0.66 -3.41
C GLU A 58 17.32 -2.01 -4.12
N GLU A 59 18.54 -2.54 -4.22
CA GLU A 59 18.83 -3.77 -4.96
C GLU A 59 19.50 -4.82 -4.08
N ILE A 60 19.30 -6.10 -4.43
CA ILE A 60 19.87 -7.25 -3.69
C ILE A 60 21.39 -7.28 -3.74
N ASP A 61 22.01 -6.76 -4.78
CA ASP A 61 23.48 -6.70 -4.91
C ASP A 61 24.14 -5.76 -3.88
N GLN A 62 23.37 -4.82 -3.32
CA GLN A 62 23.81 -3.94 -2.24
C GLN A 62 23.82 -4.63 -0.86
N VAL A 63 23.23 -5.81 -0.75
CA VAL A 63 23.18 -6.60 0.50
C VAL A 63 24.50 -7.37 0.62
N PRO A 64 25.25 -7.29 1.73
CA PRO A 64 26.42 -8.14 1.98
C PRO A 64 26.07 -9.63 2.02
N ASP A 65 27.07 -10.50 1.90
CA ASP A 65 26.88 -11.93 2.13
C ASP A 65 26.69 -12.26 3.62
N ASP A 66 26.08 -13.39 3.92
CA ASP A 66 25.86 -13.91 5.28
C ASP A 66 25.04 -13.01 6.21
N VAL A 67 24.21 -12.12 5.67
CA VAL A 67 23.28 -11.27 6.44
C VAL A 67 21.82 -11.65 6.17
N ILE A 68 20.94 -11.09 7.00
CA ILE A 68 19.49 -11.24 6.86
C ILE A 68 18.97 -10.13 5.95
N VAL A 69 18.12 -10.51 4.99
CA VAL A 69 17.38 -9.58 4.15
C VAL A 69 15.87 -9.78 4.31
N ILE A 70 15.14 -8.68 4.34
CA ILE A 70 13.68 -8.67 4.39
C ILE A 70 13.14 -8.08 3.09
N PHE A 71 12.22 -8.77 2.43
CA PHE A 71 11.45 -8.21 1.33
C PHE A 71 10.30 -7.37 1.89
N SER A 72 10.09 -6.17 1.34
CA SER A 72 9.09 -5.23 1.83
C SER A 72 7.65 -5.74 1.65
N ALA A 73 6.69 -5.03 2.25
CA ALA A 73 5.26 -5.34 2.14
C ALA A 73 4.74 -5.34 0.69
N HIS A 74 5.41 -4.62 -0.21
CA HIS A 74 5.04 -4.47 -1.62
C HIS A 74 5.29 -5.73 -2.47
N GLY A 75 6.10 -6.67 -1.95
CA GLY A 75 6.53 -7.85 -2.69
C GLY A 75 7.70 -7.58 -3.64
N VAL A 76 8.20 -8.64 -4.23
CA VAL A 76 9.34 -8.61 -5.15
C VAL A 76 9.10 -9.51 -6.35
N SER A 77 9.80 -9.27 -7.46
CA SER A 77 9.79 -10.12 -8.65
C SER A 77 10.41 -11.49 -8.37
N GLN A 78 10.11 -12.49 -9.22
CA GLN A 78 10.78 -13.79 -9.18
C GLN A 78 12.30 -13.68 -9.40
N ALA A 79 12.74 -12.73 -10.24
CA ALA A 79 14.17 -12.49 -10.46
C ALA A 79 14.88 -12.06 -9.18
N VAL A 80 14.27 -11.18 -8.37
CA VAL A 80 14.83 -10.75 -7.08
C VAL A 80 14.91 -11.92 -6.09
N ARG A 81 13.88 -12.78 -6.06
CA ARG A 81 13.88 -14.01 -5.23
C ARG A 81 15.03 -14.92 -5.62
N GLN A 82 15.18 -15.18 -6.92
CA GLN A 82 16.25 -16.03 -7.45
C GLN A 82 17.64 -15.47 -7.13
N GLN A 83 17.84 -14.15 -7.28
CA GLN A 83 19.11 -13.51 -6.91
C GLN A 83 19.46 -13.71 -5.43
N ALA A 84 18.46 -13.59 -4.53
CA ALA A 84 18.69 -13.82 -3.12
C ALA A 84 19.00 -15.30 -2.80
N GLU A 85 18.32 -16.24 -3.47
CA GLU A 85 18.55 -17.69 -3.35
C GLU A 85 19.92 -18.07 -3.88
N ASP A 86 20.33 -17.59 -5.06
CA ASP A 86 21.63 -17.87 -5.69
C ASP A 86 22.80 -17.40 -4.82
N ARG A 87 22.59 -16.35 -4.04
CA ARG A 87 23.56 -15.83 -3.06
C ARG A 87 23.48 -16.50 -1.69
N GLY A 88 22.53 -17.40 -1.48
CA GLY A 88 22.32 -18.07 -0.19
C GLY A 88 21.90 -17.15 0.96
N LEU A 89 21.29 -16.01 0.65
CA LEU A 89 20.87 -15.06 1.67
C LEU A 89 19.72 -15.61 2.51
N LYS A 90 19.75 -15.35 3.81
CA LYS A 90 18.62 -15.65 4.69
C LYS A 90 17.53 -14.61 4.53
N VAL A 91 16.41 -14.99 3.90
CA VAL A 91 15.31 -14.09 3.55
C VAL A 91 14.13 -14.26 4.50
N PHE A 92 13.58 -13.15 5.00
CA PHE A 92 12.23 -13.08 5.55
C PHE A 92 11.33 -12.28 4.60
N ASP A 93 10.25 -12.89 4.16
CA ASP A 93 9.31 -12.27 3.22
C ASP A 93 8.19 -11.54 3.97
N ALA A 94 8.26 -10.20 3.98
CA ALA A 94 7.22 -9.37 4.57
C ALA A 94 6.11 -8.96 3.59
N THR A 95 6.12 -9.49 2.36
CA THR A 95 5.05 -9.25 1.37
C THR A 95 3.68 -9.43 2.01
N CYS A 96 2.82 -8.43 1.84
CA CYS A 96 1.44 -8.51 2.33
C CYS A 96 0.72 -9.72 1.72
N PRO A 97 0.00 -10.54 2.51
CA PRO A 97 -0.74 -11.68 1.98
C PRO A 97 -1.73 -11.33 0.86
N LEU A 98 -2.25 -10.10 0.83
CA LEU A 98 -3.14 -9.63 -0.21
C LEU A 98 -2.40 -9.31 -1.52
N VAL A 99 -1.16 -8.84 -1.46
CA VAL A 99 -0.26 -8.73 -2.61
C VAL A 99 0.17 -10.12 -3.09
N THR A 100 0.47 -11.04 -2.17
CA THR A 100 0.79 -12.43 -2.52
C THR A 100 -0.36 -13.10 -3.28
N LYS A 101 -1.62 -12.79 -2.95
CA LYS A 101 -2.80 -13.26 -3.72
C LYS A 101 -2.69 -12.83 -5.19
N VAL A 102 -2.41 -11.57 -5.46
CA VAL A 102 -2.27 -11.03 -6.82
C VAL A 102 -1.10 -11.71 -7.55
N HIS A 103 0.05 -11.86 -6.89
CA HIS A 103 1.22 -12.58 -7.41
C HIS A 103 0.86 -14.01 -7.84
N MET A 104 0.09 -14.73 -7.00
CA MET A 104 -0.35 -16.10 -7.33
C MET A 104 -1.31 -16.14 -8.53
N GLU A 105 -2.16 -15.15 -8.70
CA GLU A 105 -3.05 -15.05 -9.86
C GLU A 105 -2.26 -14.79 -11.13
N VAL A 106 -1.31 -13.87 -11.13
CA VAL A 106 -0.41 -13.60 -12.27
C VAL A 106 0.40 -14.85 -12.63
N THR A 107 0.98 -15.53 -11.63
CA THR A 107 1.73 -16.79 -11.85
C THR A 107 0.84 -17.87 -12.47
N ARG A 108 -0.43 -17.97 -12.06
CA ARG A 108 -1.38 -18.91 -12.65
C ARG A 108 -1.67 -18.57 -14.11
N TYR A 109 -1.97 -17.30 -14.43
CA TYR A 109 -2.22 -16.86 -15.80
C TYR A 109 -0.99 -17.08 -16.70
N SER A 110 0.20 -16.81 -16.19
CA SER A 110 1.45 -17.11 -16.90
C SER A 110 1.59 -18.61 -17.24
N ARG A 111 1.38 -19.51 -16.26
CA ARG A 111 1.45 -20.97 -16.50
C ARG A 111 0.42 -21.46 -17.51
N ASP A 112 -0.74 -20.83 -17.55
CA ASP A 112 -1.80 -21.14 -18.51
C ASP A 112 -1.51 -20.53 -19.91
N GLY A 113 -0.41 -19.81 -20.10
CA GLY A 113 -0.04 -19.09 -21.34
C GLY A 113 -1.06 -18.00 -21.71
N ARG A 114 -1.79 -17.46 -20.72
CA ARG A 114 -2.77 -16.39 -20.93
C ARG A 114 -2.09 -15.04 -20.83
N GLU A 115 -2.49 -14.10 -21.67
CA GLU A 115 -2.08 -12.71 -21.49
C GLU A 115 -2.79 -12.10 -20.28
N CYS A 116 -2.02 -11.33 -19.49
CA CYS A 116 -2.48 -10.68 -18.27
C CYS A 116 -2.35 -9.17 -18.40
N ILE A 117 -3.34 -8.43 -17.93
CA ILE A 117 -3.30 -6.97 -17.82
C ILE A 117 -3.24 -6.61 -16.35
N LEU A 118 -2.22 -5.86 -15.96
CA LEU A 118 -2.11 -5.28 -14.61
C LEU A 118 -2.59 -3.83 -14.67
N ILE A 119 -3.63 -3.51 -13.90
CA ILE A 119 -4.03 -2.12 -13.66
C ILE A 119 -3.21 -1.62 -12.47
N GLY A 120 -2.39 -0.57 -12.68
CA GLY A 120 -1.48 -0.08 -11.63
C GLY A 120 -0.65 1.10 -12.08
N HIS A 121 0.10 1.71 -11.17
CA HIS A 121 0.95 2.87 -11.46
C HIS A 121 2.39 2.44 -11.78
N ALA A 122 2.91 2.88 -12.92
CA ALA A 122 4.29 2.62 -13.33
C ALA A 122 5.29 3.11 -12.27
N GLY A 123 6.36 2.35 -12.06
CA GLY A 123 7.42 2.67 -11.10
C GLY A 123 7.04 2.41 -9.62
N HIS A 124 5.85 1.90 -9.34
CA HIS A 124 5.50 1.52 -7.98
C HIS A 124 6.06 0.12 -7.65
N PRO A 125 6.73 -0.09 -6.49
CA PRO A 125 7.35 -1.38 -6.14
C PRO A 125 6.40 -2.58 -6.19
N GLU A 126 5.13 -2.42 -5.79
CA GLU A 126 4.11 -3.48 -5.89
C GLU A 126 3.84 -3.86 -7.35
N VAL A 127 3.80 -2.87 -8.26
CA VAL A 127 3.58 -3.09 -9.69
C VAL A 127 4.77 -3.83 -10.30
N GLU A 128 5.99 -3.40 -10.01
CA GLU A 128 7.22 -4.06 -10.46
C GLU A 128 7.30 -5.51 -9.94
N GLY A 129 7.01 -5.71 -8.66
CA GLY A 129 6.96 -7.03 -8.04
C GLY A 129 5.92 -7.95 -8.69
N THR A 130 4.74 -7.41 -9.01
CA THR A 130 3.63 -8.14 -9.64
C THR A 130 3.91 -8.45 -11.10
N MET A 131 4.41 -7.48 -11.89
CA MET A 131 4.84 -7.69 -13.27
C MET A 131 5.89 -8.80 -13.36
N GLY A 132 6.84 -8.79 -12.42
CA GLY A 132 7.92 -9.78 -12.33
C GLY A 132 7.50 -11.18 -11.87
N GLN A 133 6.20 -11.44 -11.62
CA GLN A 133 5.69 -12.81 -11.41
C GLN A 133 5.37 -13.53 -12.72
N TYR A 134 5.31 -12.78 -13.83
CA TYR A 134 4.92 -13.35 -15.11
C TYR A 134 6.13 -13.94 -15.85
N ASP A 135 6.08 -15.22 -16.15
CA ASP A 135 7.04 -15.92 -16.99
C ASP A 135 6.52 -16.01 -18.44
N ALA A 136 7.09 -15.21 -19.34
CA ALA A 136 6.70 -15.16 -20.75
C ALA A 136 7.11 -16.41 -21.55
N SER A 137 7.93 -17.31 -21.01
CA SER A 137 8.36 -18.55 -21.68
C SER A 137 7.19 -19.47 -22.00
N ASN A 138 6.07 -19.33 -21.30
CA ASN A 138 4.83 -20.08 -21.53
C ASN A 138 3.97 -19.52 -22.68
N GLY A 139 4.45 -18.50 -23.41
CA GLY A 139 3.84 -18.02 -24.67
C GLY A 139 2.84 -16.87 -24.51
N GLY A 140 2.55 -16.38 -23.31
CA GLY A 140 1.75 -15.18 -23.06
C GLY A 140 2.59 -13.93 -22.82
N ALA A 141 1.96 -12.90 -22.28
CA ALA A 141 2.59 -11.63 -21.86
C ALA A 141 1.81 -10.97 -20.73
N ILE A 142 2.45 -10.04 -20.01
CA ILE A 142 1.80 -9.15 -19.07
C ILE A 142 1.94 -7.70 -19.53
N TYR A 143 0.88 -6.93 -19.41
CA TYR A 143 0.82 -5.52 -19.82
C TYR A 143 0.39 -4.66 -18.64
N LEU A 144 1.00 -3.49 -18.51
CA LEU A 144 0.59 -2.48 -17.54
C LEU A 144 -0.35 -1.46 -18.20
N VAL A 145 -1.43 -1.12 -17.53
CA VAL A 145 -2.33 -0.01 -17.90
C VAL A 145 -2.60 0.83 -16.66
N GLU A 146 -2.64 2.16 -16.82
CA GLU A 146 -2.93 3.11 -15.75
C GLU A 146 -4.33 3.70 -15.90
N ASP A 147 -4.81 3.91 -17.14
CA ASP A 147 -6.05 4.58 -17.47
C ASP A 147 -6.77 4.00 -18.70
N GLU A 148 -7.90 4.59 -19.06
CA GLU A 148 -8.70 4.19 -20.22
C GLU A 148 -7.98 4.44 -21.55
N ASP A 149 -7.08 5.43 -21.61
CA ASP A 149 -6.29 5.72 -22.82
C ASP A 149 -5.26 4.62 -23.08
N ASP A 150 -4.65 4.07 -22.03
CA ASP A 150 -3.79 2.90 -22.13
C ASP A 150 -4.57 1.68 -22.62
N VAL A 151 -5.77 1.47 -22.07
CA VAL A 151 -6.65 0.41 -22.57
C VAL A 151 -6.95 0.59 -24.05
N ALA A 152 -7.20 1.80 -24.53
CA ALA A 152 -7.46 2.08 -25.93
C ALA A 152 -6.27 1.77 -26.85
N ARG A 153 -5.04 1.95 -26.38
CA ARG A 153 -3.79 1.69 -27.12
C ARG A 153 -3.29 0.25 -27.03
N LEU A 154 -3.82 -0.52 -26.09
CA LEU A 154 -3.34 -1.87 -25.80
C LEU A 154 -3.44 -2.80 -27.02
N SER A 155 -2.39 -3.53 -27.32
CA SER A 155 -2.35 -4.57 -28.35
C SER A 155 -2.11 -5.93 -27.71
N VAL A 156 -3.06 -6.84 -27.87
CA VAL A 156 -3.01 -8.20 -27.34
C VAL A 156 -3.03 -9.22 -28.49
N ARG A 157 -2.50 -10.42 -28.24
CA ARG A 157 -2.43 -11.49 -29.25
C ARG A 157 -3.74 -12.25 -29.36
N ASP A 158 -4.32 -12.61 -28.20
CA ASP A 158 -5.54 -13.40 -28.12
C ASP A 158 -6.59 -12.76 -27.20
N PRO A 159 -7.51 -11.94 -27.76
CA PRO A 159 -8.57 -11.29 -26.99
C PRO A 159 -9.53 -12.24 -26.26
N GLN A 160 -9.52 -13.53 -26.63
CA GLN A 160 -10.40 -14.54 -26.01
C GLN A 160 -9.76 -15.19 -24.77
N ARG A 161 -8.47 -14.97 -24.53
CA ARG A 161 -7.72 -15.60 -23.43
C ARG A 161 -7.01 -14.56 -22.55
N LEU A 162 -7.67 -13.45 -22.31
CA LEU A 162 -7.18 -12.38 -21.44
C LEU A 162 -7.62 -12.56 -19.99
N ALA A 163 -6.80 -12.06 -19.09
CA ALA A 163 -7.16 -11.85 -17.69
C ALA A 163 -6.66 -10.49 -17.23
N PHE A 164 -7.24 -9.94 -16.17
CA PHE A 164 -6.68 -8.76 -15.50
C PHE A 164 -6.56 -8.97 -14.00
N VAL A 165 -5.63 -8.24 -13.42
CA VAL A 165 -5.41 -8.05 -11.99
C VAL A 165 -5.19 -6.56 -11.71
N THR A 166 -5.25 -6.15 -10.44
CA THR A 166 -5.01 -4.75 -10.07
C THR A 166 -3.98 -4.63 -8.94
N GLN A 167 -3.30 -3.48 -8.89
CA GLN A 167 -2.57 -3.06 -7.71
C GLN A 167 -3.55 -2.89 -6.53
N THR A 168 -3.10 -3.20 -5.31
CA THR A 168 -3.97 -3.28 -4.13
C THR A 168 -4.38 -1.93 -3.54
N THR A 169 -3.73 -0.82 -3.95
CA THR A 169 -3.88 0.51 -3.34
C THR A 169 -4.42 1.58 -4.31
N LEU A 170 -5.15 1.17 -5.34
CA LEU A 170 -5.74 2.07 -6.33
C LEU A 170 -6.99 2.80 -5.83
N SER A 171 -7.37 3.85 -6.55
CA SER A 171 -8.71 4.46 -6.44
C SER A 171 -9.78 3.47 -6.90
N MET A 172 -10.78 3.21 -6.06
CA MET A 172 -11.90 2.33 -6.40
C MET A 172 -12.64 2.83 -7.64
N ASP A 173 -12.95 4.13 -7.64
CA ASP A 173 -13.78 4.75 -8.68
C ASP A 173 -13.05 4.81 -10.03
N ASP A 174 -11.73 5.10 -10.04
CA ASP A 174 -10.94 5.15 -11.28
C ASP A 174 -10.66 3.75 -11.82
N THR A 175 -10.36 2.80 -10.94
CA THR A 175 -10.16 1.39 -11.34
C THR A 175 -11.43 0.81 -11.97
N ALA A 176 -12.61 1.15 -11.47
CA ALA A 176 -13.87 0.72 -12.07
C ALA A 176 -14.00 1.19 -13.53
N LYS A 177 -13.63 2.44 -13.85
CA LYS A 177 -13.64 2.96 -15.23
C LYS A 177 -12.70 2.19 -16.15
N VAL A 178 -11.48 1.91 -15.68
CA VAL A 178 -10.49 1.12 -16.45
C VAL A 178 -10.99 -0.30 -16.69
N ILE A 179 -11.61 -0.95 -15.68
CA ILE A 179 -12.20 -2.28 -15.81
C ILE A 179 -13.35 -2.26 -16.80
N ASP A 180 -14.23 -1.25 -16.78
CA ASP A 180 -15.33 -1.11 -17.71
C ASP A 180 -14.82 -0.91 -19.15
N ALA A 181 -13.77 -0.11 -19.35
CA ALA A 181 -13.12 0.05 -20.65
C ALA A 181 -12.50 -1.27 -21.15
N LEU A 182 -11.84 -2.04 -20.27
CA LEU A 182 -11.31 -3.36 -20.60
C LEU A 182 -12.41 -4.34 -21.01
N ARG A 183 -13.52 -4.41 -20.27
CA ARG A 183 -14.65 -5.28 -20.58
C ARG A 183 -15.39 -4.88 -21.86
N ALA A 184 -15.49 -3.57 -22.11
CA ALA A 184 -16.07 -3.08 -23.36
C ALA A 184 -15.22 -3.46 -24.56
N ARG A 185 -13.89 -3.38 -24.44
CA ARG A 185 -12.97 -3.71 -25.52
C ARG A 185 -12.73 -5.21 -25.69
N PHE A 186 -12.69 -5.94 -24.58
CA PHE A 186 -12.41 -7.38 -24.50
C PHE A 186 -13.49 -8.10 -23.70
N PRO A 187 -14.66 -8.37 -24.30
CA PRO A 187 -15.81 -8.92 -23.58
C PRO A 187 -15.57 -10.29 -22.91
N ALA A 188 -14.56 -11.04 -23.38
CA ALA A 188 -14.19 -12.35 -22.82
C ALA A 188 -13.12 -12.27 -21.71
N ILE A 189 -12.71 -11.05 -21.28
CA ILE A 189 -11.67 -10.89 -20.28
C ILE A 189 -12.12 -11.40 -18.91
N ASP A 190 -11.29 -12.23 -18.28
CA ASP A 190 -11.51 -12.69 -16.90
C ASP A 190 -10.91 -11.70 -15.91
N GLY A 191 -11.63 -11.43 -14.84
CA GLY A 191 -11.13 -10.68 -13.69
C GLY A 191 -10.87 -11.56 -12.47
N PRO A 192 -10.33 -10.99 -11.41
CA PRO A 192 -10.14 -11.68 -10.15
C PRO A 192 -11.49 -12.12 -9.56
N ARG A 193 -11.51 -13.28 -8.88
CA ARG A 193 -12.74 -13.80 -8.21
C ARG A 193 -13.20 -12.92 -7.05
N LYS A 194 -12.31 -12.22 -6.42
CA LYS A 194 -12.53 -11.18 -5.41
C LYS A 194 -11.65 -10.00 -5.79
N ASP A 195 -12.11 -8.81 -5.52
CA ASP A 195 -11.38 -7.58 -5.80
C ASP A 195 -9.93 -7.67 -5.29
N ASP A 196 -9.01 -7.16 -6.08
CA ASP A 196 -7.59 -7.08 -5.72
C ASP A 196 -7.32 -5.83 -4.89
N ILE A 197 -8.09 -4.74 -5.08
CA ILE A 197 -8.01 -3.58 -4.19
C ILE A 197 -8.35 -4.06 -2.78
N CYS A 198 -7.38 -3.92 -1.87
CA CYS A 198 -7.49 -4.54 -0.56
C CYS A 198 -8.57 -3.88 0.32
N TYR A 199 -9.11 -4.65 1.28
CA TYR A 199 -10.13 -4.18 2.22
C TYR A 199 -9.72 -2.87 2.92
N ALA A 200 -8.45 -2.75 3.29
CA ALA A 200 -7.95 -1.58 3.98
C ALA A 200 -7.99 -0.32 3.11
N THR A 201 -7.68 -0.45 1.82
CA THR A 201 -7.80 0.63 0.84
C THR A 201 -9.27 1.02 0.64
N GLN A 202 -10.15 0.04 0.45
CA GLN A 202 -11.59 0.28 0.27
C GLN A 202 -12.20 0.98 1.50
N ASN A 203 -11.98 0.44 2.69
CA ASN A 203 -12.55 0.98 3.93
C ASN A 203 -12.08 2.40 4.21
N ARG A 204 -10.79 2.71 3.96
CA ARG A 204 -10.28 4.08 4.16
C ARG A 204 -10.82 5.06 3.13
N GLN A 205 -11.02 4.64 1.89
CA GLN A 205 -11.68 5.47 0.87
C GLN A 205 -13.14 5.74 1.25
N ASP A 206 -13.90 4.73 1.70
CA ASP A 206 -15.27 4.90 2.19
C ASP A 206 -15.32 5.89 3.37
N ALA A 207 -14.37 5.75 4.33
CA ALA A 207 -14.29 6.64 5.49
C ALA A 207 -13.95 8.10 5.10
N VAL A 208 -13.09 8.30 4.10
CA VAL A 208 -12.78 9.65 3.58
C VAL A 208 -13.97 10.26 2.85
N LYS A 209 -14.75 9.46 2.11
CA LYS A 209 -15.99 9.96 1.47
C LYS A 209 -16.95 10.54 2.51
N GLN A 210 -17.12 9.86 3.64
CA GLN A 210 -17.95 10.38 4.75
C GLN A 210 -17.34 11.64 5.36
N LEU A 211 -16.03 11.61 5.64
CA LEU A 211 -15.31 12.72 6.25
C LEU A 211 -15.38 13.99 5.39
N ALA A 212 -15.13 13.87 4.08
CA ALA A 212 -15.18 14.97 3.12
C ALA A 212 -16.58 15.59 2.98
N ALA A 213 -17.64 14.78 3.16
CA ALA A 213 -19.02 15.29 3.12
C ALA A 213 -19.40 16.12 4.36
N GLU A 214 -18.68 15.94 5.50
CA GLU A 214 -19.00 16.59 6.76
C GLU A 214 -18.06 17.74 7.14
N CYS A 215 -16.89 17.85 6.49
CA CYS A 215 -15.80 18.75 6.86
C CYS A 215 -15.53 19.82 5.81
N ASP A 216 -14.96 20.95 6.25
CA ASP A 216 -14.57 22.06 5.39
C ASP A 216 -13.17 21.83 4.75
N ALA A 217 -12.33 21.03 5.41
CA ALA A 217 -11.03 20.58 4.93
C ALA A 217 -10.64 19.25 5.56
N VAL A 218 -9.72 18.50 4.91
CA VAL A 218 -9.24 17.18 5.39
C VAL A 218 -7.71 17.17 5.46
N LEU A 219 -7.17 16.73 6.60
CA LEU A 219 -5.76 16.38 6.75
C LEU A 219 -5.60 14.87 6.58
N VAL A 220 -4.74 14.48 5.67
CA VAL A 220 -4.37 13.08 5.41
C VAL A 220 -2.96 12.85 5.92
N VAL A 221 -2.84 12.12 7.03
CA VAL A 221 -1.53 11.75 7.58
C VAL A 221 -0.94 10.60 6.76
N GLY A 222 0.21 10.84 6.14
CA GLY A 222 0.88 9.86 5.28
C GLY A 222 1.97 10.49 4.43
N SER A 223 2.89 9.66 3.93
CA SER A 223 4.02 10.13 3.13
C SER A 223 3.67 10.29 1.66
N PRO A 224 4.33 11.23 0.94
CA PRO A 224 4.03 11.51 -0.48
C PRO A 224 4.21 10.33 -1.43
N ASN A 225 5.07 9.37 -1.09
CA ASN A 225 5.29 8.15 -1.87
C ASN A 225 4.29 7.01 -1.54
N SER A 226 3.36 7.24 -0.60
CA SER A 226 2.31 6.28 -0.29
C SER A 226 1.13 6.40 -1.26
N SER A 227 0.96 5.41 -2.15
CA SER A 227 -0.17 5.34 -3.09
C SER A 227 -1.51 5.48 -2.36
N ASN A 228 -1.73 4.68 -1.30
CA ASN A 228 -2.97 4.76 -0.52
C ASN A 228 -3.23 6.17 0.03
N SER A 229 -2.23 6.82 0.64
CA SER A 229 -2.41 8.16 1.21
C SER A 229 -2.76 9.22 0.17
N ASN A 230 -2.11 9.16 -1.01
CA ASN A 230 -2.44 10.05 -2.12
C ASN A 230 -3.89 9.86 -2.59
N ARG A 231 -4.35 8.59 -2.71
CA ARG A 231 -5.75 8.31 -3.12
C ARG A 231 -6.76 8.90 -2.15
N LEU A 232 -6.48 8.92 -0.84
CA LEU A 232 -7.36 9.54 0.15
C LEU A 232 -7.45 11.06 -0.03
N ARG A 233 -6.32 11.74 -0.26
CA ARG A 233 -6.27 13.17 -0.55
C ARG A 233 -7.06 13.50 -1.82
N GLU A 234 -6.73 12.84 -2.92
CA GLU A 234 -7.38 13.07 -4.22
C GLU A 234 -8.89 12.81 -4.20
N LEU A 235 -9.32 11.81 -3.43
CA LEU A 235 -10.74 11.50 -3.29
C LEU A 235 -11.50 12.64 -2.60
N SER A 236 -10.94 13.21 -1.51
CA SER A 236 -11.52 14.37 -0.84
C SER A 236 -11.59 15.59 -1.77
N GLU A 237 -10.50 15.88 -2.51
CA GLU A 237 -10.44 16.99 -3.47
C GLU A 237 -11.48 16.82 -4.58
N ARG A 238 -11.66 15.61 -5.11
CA ARG A 238 -12.70 15.31 -6.12
C ARG A 238 -14.12 15.48 -5.61
N MET A 239 -14.33 15.30 -4.31
CA MET A 239 -15.62 15.59 -3.68
C MET A 239 -15.85 17.08 -3.40
N GLY A 240 -14.88 17.94 -3.73
CA GLY A 240 -14.94 19.39 -3.54
C GLY A 240 -14.45 19.86 -2.17
N THR A 241 -13.91 18.96 -1.33
CA THR A 241 -13.37 19.30 -0.02
C THR A 241 -11.85 19.36 -0.09
N PRO A 242 -11.21 20.52 0.16
CA PRO A 242 -9.76 20.67 0.18
C PRO A 242 -9.11 19.62 1.08
N ALA A 243 -8.01 19.00 0.60
CA ALA A 243 -7.30 18.00 1.37
C ALA A 243 -5.78 18.20 1.28
N PHE A 244 -5.10 17.96 2.39
CA PHE A 244 -3.66 18.18 2.52
C PHE A 244 -3.00 16.90 3.03
N LEU A 245 -2.04 16.40 2.27
CA LEU A 245 -1.21 15.26 2.65
C LEU A 245 -0.03 15.77 3.48
N ILE A 246 0.16 15.20 4.67
CA ILE A 246 1.21 15.61 5.61
C ILE A 246 1.93 14.39 6.21
N ASP A 247 3.26 14.46 6.28
CA ASP A 247 4.05 13.47 7.03
C ASP A 247 3.85 13.60 8.55
N GLY A 248 3.49 14.79 9.03
CA GLY A 248 3.24 15.04 10.45
C GLY A 248 2.71 16.44 10.76
N ALA A 249 2.46 16.69 12.03
CA ALA A 249 1.84 17.94 12.51
C ALA A 249 2.62 19.22 12.16
N SER A 250 3.94 19.14 12.01
CA SER A 250 4.81 20.29 11.67
C SER A 250 4.59 20.84 10.26
N GLU A 251 3.92 20.07 9.38
CA GLU A 251 3.63 20.50 8.00
C GLU A 251 2.29 21.23 7.88
N ILE A 252 1.50 21.28 8.96
CA ILE A 252 0.21 21.99 8.95
C ILE A 252 0.45 23.49 8.81
N GLN A 253 -0.13 24.09 7.77
CA GLN A 253 -0.05 25.52 7.52
C GLN A 253 -1.27 26.23 8.11
N ALA A 254 -1.06 27.33 8.83
CA ALA A 254 -2.14 28.09 9.45
C ALA A 254 -3.21 28.55 8.42
N ALA A 255 -2.78 28.88 7.19
CA ALA A 255 -3.68 29.27 6.12
C ALA A 255 -4.71 28.18 5.75
N TRP A 256 -4.39 26.91 5.95
CA TRP A 256 -5.34 25.81 5.67
C TRP A 256 -6.49 25.72 6.69
N LEU A 257 -6.31 26.37 7.85
CA LEU A 257 -7.25 26.36 8.95
C LEU A 257 -8.13 27.63 9.02
N GLU A 258 -7.82 28.64 8.16
CA GLU A 258 -8.56 29.91 8.12
C GLU A 258 -10.01 29.67 7.65
N GLY A 259 -10.98 30.11 8.49
CA GLY A 259 -12.41 29.93 8.18
C GLY A 259 -12.95 28.52 8.32
N VAL A 260 -12.11 27.52 8.70
CA VAL A 260 -12.52 26.14 8.89
C VAL A 260 -13.28 25.97 10.20
N SER A 261 -14.51 25.51 10.12
CA SER A 261 -15.35 25.17 11.27
C SER A 261 -15.21 23.71 11.68
N LYS A 262 -15.09 22.81 10.69
CA LYS A 262 -14.89 21.37 10.90
C LYS A 262 -13.68 20.90 10.08
N ILE A 263 -12.70 20.34 10.76
CA ILE A 263 -11.50 19.74 10.15
C ILE A 263 -11.54 18.23 10.25
N GLY A 264 -11.45 17.57 9.11
CA GLY A 264 -11.33 16.13 9.03
C GLY A 264 -9.89 15.67 9.21
N VAL A 265 -9.66 14.59 9.93
CA VAL A 265 -8.34 13.94 10.04
C VAL A 265 -8.50 12.47 9.70
N THR A 266 -7.70 12.03 8.74
CA THR A 266 -7.54 10.62 8.36
C THR A 266 -6.06 10.26 8.28
N ALA A 267 -5.77 8.99 8.07
CA ALA A 267 -4.41 8.49 7.93
C ALA A 267 -4.37 7.33 6.93
N GLY A 268 -3.34 7.32 6.09
CA GLY A 268 -3.09 6.22 5.18
C GLY A 268 -2.74 4.93 5.92
N ALA A 269 -2.88 3.80 5.22
CA ALA A 269 -2.68 2.46 5.77
C ALA A 269 -1.25 2.18 6.28
N SER A 270 -0.29 3.05 5.97
CA SER A 270 1.11 2.99 6.44
C SER A 270 1.47 4.05 7.49
N ALA A 271 0.51 4.90 7.93
CA ALA A 271 0.74 5.93 8.92
C ALA A 271 0.42 5.45 10.35
N PRO A 272 1.37 5.53 11.29
CA PRO A 272 1.15 5.09 12.66
C PRO A 272 0.25 6.06 13.43
N ASP A 273 -0.51 5.53 14.40
CA ASP A 273 -1.44 6.29 15.23
C ASP A 273 -0.79 7.44 16.02
N VAL A 274 0.48 7.30 16.36
CA VAL A 274 1.24 8.37 17.05
C VAL A 274 1.25 9.67 16.24
N LEU A 275 1.37 9.61 14.92
CA LEU A 275 1.35 10.81 14.07
C LEU A 275 -0.06 11.45 14.04
N VAL A 276 -1.11 10.63 14.04
CA VAL A 276 -2.50 11.13 14.12
C VAL A 276 -2.73 11.86 15.45
N ARG A 277 -2.26 11.29 16.56
CA ARG A 277 -2.35 11.95 17.88
C ARG A 277 -1.62 13.28 17.91
N GLN A 278 -0.40 13.35 17.36
CA GLN A 278 0.35 14.60 17.25
C GLN A 278 -0.40 15.66 16.43
N VAL A 279 -1.06 15.27 15.34
CA VAL A 279 -1.90 16.17 14.55
C VAL A 279 -3.08 16.68 15.38
N ILE A 280 -3.76 15.81 16.11
CA ILE A 280 -4.89 16.20 17.00
C ILE A 280 -4.41 17.18 18.09
N GLU A 281 -3.28 16.89 18.74
CA GLU A 281 -2.67 17.76 19.77
C GLU A 281 -2.32 19.14 19.19
N HIS A 282 -1.72 19.17 17.99
CA HIS A 282 -1.42 20.41 17.31
C HIS A 282 -2.68 21.23 17.00
N LEU A 283 -3.74 20.59 16.49
CA LEU A 283 -5.01 21.26 16.22
C LEU A 283 -5.67 21.81 17.50
N HIS A 284 -5.57 21.06 18.61
CA HIS A 284 -6.03 21.57 19.92
C HIS A 284 -5.24 22.80 20.36
N ALA A 285 -3.93 22.82 20.17
CA ALA A 285 -3.10 23.99 20.45
C ALA A 285 -3.48 25.21 19.59
N GLN A 286 -4.07 25.00 18.41
CA GLN A 286 -4.62 26.02 17.53
C GLN A 286 -6.09 26.37 17.87
N GLY A 287 -6.63 25.88 18.98
CA GLY A 287 -7.98 26.20 19.46
C GLY A 287 -9.10 25.27 18.93
N ALA A 288 -8.75 24.14 18.32
CA ALA A 288 -9.75 23.13 17.98
C ALA A 288 -10.32 22.47 19.23
N THR A 289 -11.56 21.99 19.13
CA THR A 289 -12.27 21.32 20.23
C THR A 289 -12.77 19.96 19.82
N GLY A 290 -12.77 19.01 20.75
CA GLY A 290 -13.21 17.64 20.54
C GLY A 290 -12.32 16.87 19.56
N ALA A 291 -12.60 15.60 19.42
CA ALA A 291 -12.10 14.72 18.38
C ALA A 291 -13.13 13.59 18.25
N GLU A 292 -14.14 13.82 17.42
CA GLU A 292 -15.24 12.88 17.25
C GLU A 292 -14.89 11.89 16.14
N GLU A 293 -14.92 10.60 16.47
CA GLU A 293 -14.72 9.54 15.51
C GLU A 293 -16.04 9.23 14.77
N LEU A 294 -15.98 9.20 13.44
CA LEU A 294 -17.12 8.83 12.62
C LEU A 294 -17.41 7.32 12.74
N ALA A 295 -18.65 6.94 12.51
CA ALA A 295 -19.00 5.53 12.42
C ALA A 295 -18.29 4.89 11.22
N GLY A 296 -17.70 3.71 11.42
CA GLY A 296 -16.91 3.06 10.39
C GLY A 296 -16.95 1.54 10.48
N LYS A 297 -16.21 0.88 9.61
CA LYS A 297 -16.09 -0.58 9.56
C LYS A 297 -15.00 -1.05 10.52
N GLU A 298 -15.34 -2.03 11.38
CA GLU A 298 -14.32 -2.72 12.17
C GLU A 298 -13.45 -3.61 11.29
N GLU A 299 -12.14 -3.56 11.53
CA GLU A 299 -11.14 -4.37 10.85
C GLU A 299 -10.55 -5.40 11.84
N ASN A 300 -10.97 -6.67 11.73
CA ASN A 300 -10.56 -7.75 12.62
C ASN A 300 -9.57 -8.73 11.95
N ILE A 301 -8.81 -8.24 10.95
CA ILE A 301 -7.86 -9.05 10.20
C ILE A 301 -6.50 -8.95 10.88
N VAL A 302 -5.88 -10.10 11.13
CA VAL A 302 -4.52 -10.21 11.65
C VAL A 302 -3.73 -11.20 10.79
N PHE A 303 -2.53 -10.81 10.37
CA PHE A 303 -1.61 -11.68 9.65
C PHE A 303 -0.45 -12.12 10.56
N SER A 304 -0.20 -13.42 10.59
CA SER A 304 0.88 -13.97 11.40
C SER A 304 2.27 -13.66 10.78
N VAL A 305 3.24 -13.40 11.65
CA VAL A 305 4.67 -13.36 11.27
C VAL A 305 5.23 -14.75 11.00
N PRO A 306 6.35 -14.91 10.24
CA PRO A 306 7.05 -16.18 10.04
C PRO A 306 7.35 -16.89 11.38
N LYS A 307 7.33 -18.22 11.35
CA LYS A 307 7.52 -19.03 12.57
C LYS A 307 8.85 -18.75 13.28
N GLU A 308 9.92 -18.54 12.52
CA GLU A 308 11.26 -18.28 13.05
C GLU A 308 11.36 -16.95 13.81
N LEU A 309 10.42 -16.03 13.57
CA LEU A 309 10.35 -14.71 14.22
C LEU A 309 9.34 -14.66 15.36
N ARG A 310 8.62 -15.75 15.61
CA ARG A 310 7.75 -15.84 16.79
C ARG A 310 8.62 -16.07 18.00
N ILE A 311 8.68 -15.10 18.91
CA ILE A 311 9.28 -15.34 20.22
C ILE A 311 8.38 -16.36 20.91
N VAL A 312 8.90 -17.56 21.12
CA VAL A 312 8.36 -18.45 22.11
C VAL A 312 8.81 -17.87 23.43
N ASP A 313 7.89 -17.30 24.20
CA ASP A 313 8.16 -16.97 25.58
C ASP A 313 8.59 -18.29 26.28
N LEU A 314 9.89 -18.49 26.37
CA LEU A 314 10.48 -19.48 27.26
C LEU A 314 10.49 -18.85 28.67
N SER A 315 9.29 -18.66 29.22
CA SER A 315 9.13 -18.39 30.66
C SER A 315 9.20 -19.70 31.43
#